data_76da7e7ea14810f3d1debd4418a37faa
#
_entry.id   76da7e7ea14810f3d1debd4418a37faa
#
_cell.length_a   1.000
_cell.length_b   1.000
_cell.length_c   1.000
_cell.angle_alpha   90.00
_cell.angle_beta   90.00
_cell.angle_gamma   90.00
#
_symmetry.space_group_name_H-M   'P 1'
#
loop_
_entity.id
_entity.type
_entity.pdbx_description
1 polymer ?
#
loop_
_entity_poly.entity_id
_entity_poly.type
_entity_poly.pdbx_seq_one_letter_code
_entity_poly.pdbx_strand_id
1 'polypeptide(L)'
;MFREMRRFKQQISTEECMQILKEQPRGVLSVLGDDDYPYGIPLDHWYCEENGKLYFHCAKTGHKLDAIRKHDKVSYCVYDQGFRKEGDWALNIRSVVVFCRARIVDDTEDDLKRKIAVGLCGKFTDDEAFLQNELTNAMPRAAFLELTPEHMTGKLVNES
;
A
#
# COMPACT_ATOMS: atom_id res chain seq x y z
N MET A 1 -7.13 14.05 -15.36
CA MET A 1 -6.03 13.43 -16.14
C MET A 1 -4.80 13.38 -15.27
N PHE A 2 -4.12 12.24 -15.19
CA PHE A 2 -2.88 12.10 -14.43
C PHE A 2 -1.71 12.65 -15.24
N ARG A 3 -0.71 13.20 -14.55
CA ARG A 3 0.47 13.79 -15.19
C ARG A 3 1.42 12.67 -15.61
N GLU A 4 1.98 12.77 -16.81
CA GLU A 4 3.05 11.90 -17.27
C GLU A 4 4.33 12.07 -16.44
N MET A 5 5.10 11.00 -16.33
CA MET A 5 6.36 11.02 -15.58
C MET A 5 7.42 11.83 -16.32
N ARG A 6 7.95 12.90 -15.70
CA ARG A 6 9.00 13.74 -16.29
C ARG A 6 10.27 12.94 -16.63
N ARG A 7 10.66 12.00 -15.78
CA ARG A 7 11.84 11.14 -15.99
C ARG A 7 11.43 9.80 -16.62
N PHE A 8 10.75 9.86 -17.77
CA PHE A 8 10.23 8.69 -18.48
C PHE A 8 11.30 7.62 -18.81
N LYS A 9 12.58 8.03 -19.00
CA LYS A 9 13.70 7.09 -19.23
C LYS A 9 14.02 6.20 -18.01
N GLN A 10 13.56 6.57 -16.83
CA GLN A 10 13.71 5.82 -15.59
C GLN A 10 12.43 5.05 -15.22
N GLN A 11 11.41 5.16 -16.05
CA GLN A 11 10.15 4.45 -15.83
C GLN A 11 10.35 2.94 -15.95
N ILE A 12 9.81 2.21 -14.99
CA ILE A 12 9.75 0.74 -14.99
C ILE A 12 8.38 0.29 -15.50
N SER A 13 8.27 -0.97 -15.91
CA SER A 13 7.03 -1.54 -16.42
C SER A 13 5.94 -1.66 -15.35
N THR A 14 4.71 -1.83 -15.77
CA THR A 14 3.58 -2.08 -14.86
C THR A 14 3.79 -3.38 -14.09
N GLU A 15 4.32 -4.41 -14.72
CA GLU A 15 4.63 -5.71 -14.11
C GLU A 15 5.68 -5.56 -13.01
N GLU A 16 6.73 -4.78 -13.24
CA GLU A 16 7.73 -4.47 -12.22
C GLU A 16 7.12 -3.68 -11.05
N CYS A 17 6.21 -2.74 -11.31
CA CYS A 17 5.47 -2.02 -10.28
C CYS A 17 4.65 -2.99 -9.41
N MET A 18 3.90 -3.91 -10.03
CA MET A 18 3.11 -4.91 -9.32
C MET A 18 3.99 -5.84 -8.48
N GLN A 19 5.15 -6.23 -9.01
CA GLN A 19 6.12 -7.05 -8.28
C GLN A 19 6.64 -6.33 -7.02
N ILE A 20 6.95 -5.03 -7.10
CA ILE A 20 7.35 -4.22 -5.95
C ILE A 20 6.23 -4.15 -4.91
N LEU A 21 4.99 -3.92 -5.32
CA LEU A 21 3.83 -3.92 -4.41
C LEU A 21 3.64 -5.27 -3.72
N LYS A 22 3.93 -6.36 -4.41
CA LYS A 22 3.84 -7.71 -3.86
C LYS A 22 4.95 -8.02 -2.85
N GLU A 23 6.18 -7.67 -3.19
CA GLU A 23 7.38 -8.03 -2.41
C GLU A 23 7.60 -7.13 -1.19
N GLN A 24 7.36 -5.82 -1.33
CA GLN A 24 7.64 -4.89 -0.26
C GLN A 24 6.58 -4.97 0.85
N PRO A 25 6.98 -5.00 2.13
CA PRO A 25 6.03 -5.17 3.23
C PRO A 25 5.23 -3.89 3.51
N ARG A 26 5.78 -2.72 3.19
CA ARG A 26 5.31 -1.44 3.72
C ARG A 26 5.47 -0.32 2.70
N GLY A 27 4.58 0.66 2.80
CA GLY A 27 4.68 1.92 2.08
C GLY A 27 4.11 3.06 2.91
N VAL A 28 3.98 4.23 2.28
CA VAL A 28 3.41 5.43 2.89
C VAL A 28 2.09 5.77 2.20
N LEU A 29 1.01 5.73 2.98
CA LEU A 29 -0.30 6.23 2.57
C LEU A 29 -0.37 7.73 2.82
N SER A 30 -0.68 8.50 1.79
CA SER A 30 -0.88 9.95 1.87
C SER A 30 -2.34 10.28 1.65
N VAL A 31 -2.93 10.99 2.61
CA VAL A 31 -4.32 11.44 2.61
C VAL A 31 -4.37 12.97 2.75
N LEU A 32 -5.49 13.58 2.40
CA LEU A 32 -5.73 14.99 2.68
C LEU A 32 -6.22 15.12 4.12
N GLY A 33 -5.32 15.55 5.00
CA GLY A 33 -5.58 15.70 6.43
C GLY A 33 -6.28 17.00 6.79
N ASP A 34 -6.31 17.29 8.09
CA ASP A 34 -6.91 18.53 8.59
C ASP A 34 -6.15 19.74 8.09
N ASP A 35 -6.86 20.86 7.92
CA ASP A 35 -6.36 22.14 7.36
C ASP A 35 -5.65 21.97 6.01
N ASP A 36 -6.11 20.99 5.19
CA ASP A 36 -5.56 20.66 3.88
C ASP A 36 -4.08 20.21 3.90
N TYR A 37 -3.54 19.85 5.06
CA TYR A 37 -2.21 19.29 5.12
C TYR A 37 -2.17 17.87 4.52
N PRO A 38 -1.24 17.59 3.58
CA PRO A 38 -0.95 16.21 3.19
C PRO A 38 -0.46 15.43 4.42
N TYR A 39 -1.17 14.35 4.76
CA TYR A 39 -0.81 13.52 5.90
C TYR A 39 -0.33 12.14 5.41
N GLY A 40 0.96 11.85 5.63
CA GLY A 40 1.61 10.60 5.22
C GLY A 40 1.80 9.66 6.40
N ILE A 41 1.34 8.41 6.28
CA ILE A 41 1.44 7.40 7.32
C ILE A 41 2.08 6.12 6.77
N PRO A 42 3.12 5.56 7.41
CA PRO A 42 3.63 4.24 7.04
C PRO A 42 2.62 3.16 7.43
N LEU A 43 2.32 2.26 6.50
CA LEU A 43 1.38 1.15 6.69
C LEU A 43 1.87 -0.09 5.96
N ASP A 44 1.70 -1.25 6.58
CA ASP A 44 1.84 -2.53 5.91
C ASP A 44 0.64 -2.77 5.00
N HIS A 45 0.88 -3.30 3.82
CA HIS A 45 -0.15 -3.54 2.82
C HIS A 45 -0.14 -4.98 2.33
N TRP A 46 -1.29 -5.41 1.84
CA TRP A 46 -1.41 -6.58 1.00
C TRP A 46 -1.89 -6.16 -0.40
N TYR A 47 -1.10 -6.50 -1.42
CA TYR A 47 -1.47 -6.35 -2.81
C TYR A 47 -2.19 -7.63 -3.27
N CYS A 48 -3.46 -7.51 -3.61
CA CYS A 48 -4.26 -8.62 -4.12
C CYS A 48 -4.11 -8.70 -5.64
N GLU A 49 -3.33 -9.68 -6.13
CA GLU A 49 -3.10 -9.88 -7.56
C GLU A 49 -4.38 -10.20 -8.34
N GLU A 50 -5.36 -10.83 -7.68
CA GLU A 50 -6.64 -11.23 -8.29
C GLU A 50 -7.46 -10.04 -8.79
N ASN A 51 -7.44 -8.92 -8.05
CA ASN A 51 -8.25 -7.75 -8.38
C ASN A 51 -7.44 -6.43 -8.52
N GLY A 52 -6.13 -6.49 -8.32
CA GLY A 52 -5.23 -5.34 -8.44
C GLY A 52 -5.38 -4.28 -7.35
N LYS A 53 -6.05 -4.58 -6.25
CA LYS A 53 -6.28 -3.65 -5.15
C LYS A 53 -5.26 -3.80 -4.03
N LEU A 54 -5.12 -2.73 -3.25
CA LEU A 54 -4.30 -2.70 -2.04
C LEU A 54 -5.20 -2.70 -0.80
N TYR A 55 -4.81 -3.50 0.18
CA TYR A 55 -5.58 -3.68 1.41
C TYR A 55 -4.72 -3.47 2.64
N PHE A 56 -5.36 -2.97 3.71
CA PHE A 56 -4.71 -2.61 4.96
C PHE A 56 -5.63 -2.94 6.14
N HIS A 57 -5.04 -3.10 7.32
CA HIS A 57 -5.78 -3.05 8.57
C HIS A 57 -5.25 -1.91 9.45
N CYS A 58 -6.09 -1.38 10.32
CA CYS A 58 -5.73 -0.32 11.25
C CYS A 58 -6.71 -0.26 12.43
N ALA A 59 -6.47 0.64 13.36
CA ALA A 59 -7.45 0.92 14.42
C ALA A 59 -8.76 1.48 13.85
N LYS A 60 -9.89 1.26 14.54
CA LYS A 60 -11.23 1.71 14.11
C LYS A 60 -11.44 3.22 14.13
N THR A 61 -10.54 3.96 14.74
CA THR A 61 -10.58 5.43 14.84
C THR A 61 -9.21 6.02 14.51
N GLY A 62 -9.19 7.28 14.11
CA GLY A 62 -7.96 8.04 13.89
C GLY A 62 -8.00 8.92 12.65
N HIS A 63 -7.05 9.84 12.61
CA HIS A 63 -6.94 10.92 11.61
C HIS A 63 -7.07 10.42 10.17
N LYS A 64 -6.38 9.32 9.80
CA LYS A 64 -6.46 8.79 8.41
C LYS A 64 -7.87 8.34 8.01
N LEU A 65 -8.63 7.74 8.95
CA LEU A 65 -10.01 7.32 8.66
C LEU A 65 -10.93 8.51 8.50
N ASP A 66 -10.77 9.53 9.34
CA ASP A 66 -11.55 10.76 9.25
C ASP A 66 -11.23 11.52 7.95
N ALA A 67 -9.96 11.56 7.57
CA ALA A 67 -9.52 12.14 6.30
C ALA A 67 -10.14 11.41 5.09
N ILE A 68 -10.09 10.06 5.07
CA ILE A 68 -10.67 9.25 3.99
C ILE A 68 -12.18 9.41 3.89
N ARG A 69 -12.89 9.53 5.02
CA ARG A 69 -14.34 9.81 5.01
C ARG A 69 -14.69 11.15 4.38
N LYS A 70 -13.84 12.15 4.56
CA LYS A 70 -14.02 13.49 3.97
C LYS A 70 -13.57 13.53 2.51
N HIS A 71 -12.51 12.79 2.16
CA HIS A 71 -11.86 12.86 0.86
C HIS A 71 -11.22 11.52 0.50
N ASP A 72 -11.79 10.83 -0.46
CA ASP A 72 -11.43 9.46 -0.81
C ASP A 72 -10.24 9.30 -1.77
N LYS A 73 -9.75 10.41 -2.36
CA LYS A 73 -8.57 10.39 -3.22
C LYS A 73 -7.31 10.38 -2.37
N VAL A 74 -6.50 9.35 -2.56
CA VAL A 74 -5.27 9.14 -1.82
C VAL A 74 -4.15 8.73 -2.75
N SER A 75 -2.92 8.78 -2.27
CA SER A 75 -1.78 8.16 -2.94
C SER A 75 -1.05 7.21 -1.99
N TYR A 76 -0.49 6.15 -2.56
CA TYR A 76 0.32 5.19 -1.83
C TYR A 76 1.67 5.04 -2.49
N CYS A 77 2.73 5.22 -1.72
CA CYS A 77 4.10 5.13 -2.21
C CYS A 77 4.83 3.97 -1.56
N VAL A 78 5.37 3.08 -2.39
CA VAL A 78 6.20 1.95 -1.96
C VAL A 78 7.56 2.09 -2.62
N TYR A 79 8.63 1.80 -1.89
CA TYR A 79 9.98 1.75 -2.42
C TYR A 79 10.76 0.60 -1.80
N ASP A 80 11.74 0.08 -2.54
CA ASP A 80 12.62 -0.98 -2.07
C ASP A 80 13.81 -0.42 -1.28
N GLN A 81 14.64 -1.30 -0.74
CA GLN A 81 15.85 -0.92 -0.01
C GLN A 81 16.98 -0.47 -0.95
N GLY A 82 16.79 -0.65 -2.25
CA GLY A 82 17.78 -0.37 -3.24
C GLY A 82 18.93 -1.39 -3.31
N PHE A 83 19.76 -1.22 -4.32
CA PHE A 83 20.95 -2.04 -4.51
C PHE A 83 22.10 -1.21 -5.09
N ARG A 84 23.32 -1.63 -4.84
CA ARG A 84 24.53 -1.08 -5.47
C ARG A 84 25.12 -2.09 -6.42
N LYS A 85 25.58 -1.61 -7.58
CA LYS A 85 26.38 -2.43 -8.48
C LYS A 85 27.79 -2.54 -7.90
N GLU A 86 28.46 -3.64 -8.14
CA GLU A 86 29.85 -3.83 -7.72
C GLU A 86 30.75 -2.72 -8.30
N GLY A 87 31.54 -2.08 -7.43
CA GLY A 87 32.40 -0.97 -7.80
C GLY A 87 31.71 0.39 -7.96
N ASP A 88 30.39 0.47 -7.77
CA ASP A 88 29.61 1.72 -7.85
C ASP A 88 29.21 2.20 -6.43
N TRP A 89 29.27 3.49 -6.20
CA TRP A 89 28.80 4.10 -4.97
C TRP A 89 27.29 4.40 -4.99
N ALA A 90 26.72 4.52 -6.18
CA ALA A 90 25.34 4.94 -6.37
C ALA A 90 24.33 3.88 -5.89
N LEU A 91 23.34 4.32 -5.15
CA LEU A 91 22.21 3.50 -4.74
C LEU A 91 21.11 3.55 -5.81
N ASN A 92 20.75 2.38 -6.34
CA ASN A 92 19.65 2.23 -7.27
C ASN A 92 18.39 1.88 -6.47
N ILE A 93 17.37 2.74 -6.50
CA ILE A 93 16.11 2.55 -5.75
C ILE A 93 14.96 2.46 -6.72
N ARG A 94 14.14 1.40 -6.57
CA ARG A 94 12.86 1.29 -7.27
C ARG A 94 11.75 1.80 -6.37
N SER A 95 10.84 2.57 -6.94
CA SER A 95 9.67 3.08 -6.24
C SER A 95 8.43 3.05 -7.13
N VAL A 96 7.29 2.90 -6.49
CA VAL A 96 5.97 2.92 -7.13
C VAL A 96 5.09 3.94 -6.41
N VAL A 97 4.41 4.77 -7.16
CA VAL A 97 3.36 5.66 -6.67
C VAL A 97 2.05 5.27 -7.31
N VAL A 98 1.06 4.99 -6.47
CA VAL A 98 -0.28 4.60 -6.90
C VAL A 98 -1.28 5.67 -6.44
N PHE A 99 -2.00 6.28 -7.38
CA PHE A 99 -3.14 7.13 -7.07
C PHE A 99 -4.39 6.26 -7.00
N CYS A 100 -5.12 6.38 -5.89
CA CYS A 100 -6.21 5.47 -5.56
C CYS A 100 -7.47 6.21 -5.10
N ARG A 101 -8.60 5.50 -5.20
CA ARG A 101 -9.78 5.74 -4.38
C ARG A 101 -9.73 4.85 -3.16
N ALA A 102 -9.86 5.44 -1.99
CA ALA A 102 -9.88 4.72 -0.71
C ALA A 102 -11.31 4.56 -0.21
N ARG A 103 -11.60 3.41 0.38
CA ARG A 103 -12.79 3.21 1.19
C ARG A 103 -12.48 2.44 2.47
N ILE A 104 -13.27 2.71 3.49
CA ILE A 104 -13.27 1.88 4.70
C ILE A 104 -14.21 0.71 4.41
N VAL A 105 -13.71 -0.51 4.59
CA VAL A 105 -14.50 -1.73 4.40
C VAL A 105 -15.63 -1.75 5.44
N ASP A 106 -16.86 -2.01 4.99
CA ASP A 106 -18.02 -2.05 5.86
C ASP A 106 -17.91 -3.21 6.87
N ASP A 107 -18.41 -3.00 8.08
CA ASP A 107 -18.35 -4.01 9.14
C ASP A 107 -19.15 -5.28 8.81
N THR A 108 -20.08 -5.21 7.87
CA THR A 108 -20.88 -6.35 7.37
C THR A 108 -20.17 -7.19 6.30
N GLU A 109 -19.02 -6.72 5.77
CA GLU A 109 -18.25 -7.42 4.74
C GLU A 109 -17.26 -8.44 5.37
N ASP A 110 -17.74 -9.37 6.17
CA ASP A 110 -16.90 -10.30 6.93
C ASP A 110 -16.01 -11.18 6.06
N ASP A 111 -16.49 -11.62 4.90
CA ASP A 111 -15.69 -12.43 3.96
C ASP A 111 -14.51 -11.64 3.41
N LEU A 112 -14.71 -10.37 3.04
CA LEU A 112 -13.65 -9.50 2.57
C LEU A 112 -12.65 -9.20 3.69
N LYS A 113 -13.11 -8.87 4.88
CA LYS A 113 -12.26 -8.62 6.06
C LYS A 113 -11.40 -9.84 6.37
N ARG A 114 -11.99 -11.05 6.33
CA ARG A 114 -11.24 -12.31 6.50
C ARG A 114 -10.19 -12.52 5.41
N LYS A 115 -10.55 -12.28 4.14
CA LYS A 115 -9.61 -12.38 3.00
C LYS A 115 -8.43 -11.42 3.18
N ILE A 116 -8.68 -10.19 3.60
CA ILE A 116 -7.63 -9.19 3.86
C ILE A 116 -6.73 -9.64 5.01
N ALA A 117 -7.29 -10.10 6.11
CA ALA A 117 -6.52 -10.57 7.25
C ALA A 117 -5.61 -11.75 6.88
N VAL A 118 -6.13 -12.72 6.13
CA VAL A 118 -5.33 -13.86 5.62
C VAL A 118 -4.22 -13.38 4.68
N GLY A 119 -4.51 -12.48 3.75
CA GLY A 119 -3.53 -11.94 2.82
C GLY A 119 -2.42 -11.14 3.51
N LEU A 120 -2.76 -10.31 4.48
CA LEU A 120 -1.78 -9.55 5.29
C LEU A 120 -0.91 -10.47 6.14
N CYS A 121 -1.51 -11.40 6.88
CA CYS A 121 -0.77 -12.34 7.72
C CYS A 121 0.16 -13.22 6.88
N GLY A 122 -0.34 -13.79 5.77
CA GLY A 122 0.44 -14.65 4.89
C GLY A 122 1.64 -13.98 4.22
N LYS A 123 1.69 -12.64 4.22
CA LYS A 123 2.84 -11.88 3.77
C LYS A 123 4.01 -11.92 4.76
N PHE A 124 3.73 -12.15 6.04
CA PHE A 124 4.70 -12.06 7.13
C PHE A 124 4.97 -13.40 7.81
N THR A 125 4.04 -14.35 7.77
CA THR A 125 4.16 -15.64 8.48
C THR A 125 3.32 -16.73 7.83
N ASP A 126 3.81 -17.97 7.94
CA ASP A 126 3.10 -19.20 7.59
C ASP A 126 2.51 -19.89 8.83
N ASP A 127 2.58 -19.26 10.01
CA ASP A 127 2.07 -19.81 11.26
C ASP A 127 0.53 -19.79 11.31
N GLU A 128 -0.08 -20.96 11.12
CA GLU A 128 -1.55 -21.10 11.16
C GLU A 128 -2.15 -20.75 12.52
N ALA A 129 -1.46 -21.04 13.61
CA ALA A 129 -1.94 -20.72 14.96
C ALA A 129 -1.97 -19.21 15.18
N PHE A 130 -0.94 -18.51 14.71
CA PHE A 130 -0.92 -17.05 14.70
C PHE A 130 -2.07 -16.48 13.86
N LEU A 131 -2.27 -16.98 12.65
CA LEU A 131 -3.36 -16.56 11.78
C LEU A 131 -4.73 -16.75 12.44
N GLN A 132 -4.99 -17.91 13.05
CA GLN A 132 -6.26 -18.15 13.73
C GLN A 132 -6.47 -17.22 14.93
N ASN A 133 -5.42 -16.91 15.67
CA ASN A 133 -5.49 -15.91 16.74
C ASN A 133 -5.83 -14.51 16.22
N GLU A 134 -5.21 -14.09 15.11
CA GLU A 134 -5.51 -12.80 14.47
C GLU A 134 -6.96 -12.73 13.98
N LEU A 135 -7.45 -13.77 13.31
CA LEU A 135 -8.83 -13.84 12.83
C LEU A 135 -9.85 -13.80 13.98
N THR A 136 -9.55 -14.43 15.11
CA THR A 136 -10.47 -14.53 16.23
C THR A 136 -10.45 -13.28 17.13
N ASN A 137 -9.26 -12.74 17.41
CA ASN A 137 -9.07 -11.73 18.44
C ASN A 137 -8.77 -10.33 17.92
N ALA A 138 -8.00 -10.19 16.84
CA ALA A 138 -7.57 -8.90 16.31
C ALA A 138 -8.54 -8.37 15.24
N MET A 139 -8.98 -9.20 14.32
CA MET A 139 -9.87 -8.81 13.22
C MET A 139 -11.16 -8.09 13.69
N PRO A 140 -11.88 -8.55 14.73
CA PRO A 140 -13.10 -7.86 15.20
C PRO A 140 -12.85 -6.45 15.73
N ARG A 141 -11.61 -6.15 16.14
CA ARG A 141 -11.20 -4.85 16.70
C ARG A 141 -10.53 -3.93 15.70
N ALA A 142 -10.26 -4.42 14.49
CA ALA A 142 -9.60 -3.66 13.43
C ALA A 142 -10.61 -3.05 12.45
N ALA A 143 -10.23 -1.92 11.85
CA ALA A 143 -10.81 -1.43 10.61
C ALA A 143 -9.95 -1.90 9.43
N PHE A 144 -10.58 -2.04 8.28
CA PHE A 144 -9.91 -2.43 7.04
C PHE A 144 -10.09 -1.35 5.99
N LEU A 145 -9.04 -1.12 5.20
CA LEU A 145 -9.05 -0.16 4.10
C LEU A 145 -8.86 -0.92 2.78
N GLU A 146 -9.60 -0.49 1.78
CA GLU A 146 -9.45 -0.91 0.39
C GLU A 146 -9.05 0.30 -0.44
N LEU A 147 -7.95 0.20 -1.18
CA LEU A 147 -7.54 1.17 -2.17
C LEU A 147 -7.71 0.58 -3.57
N THR A 148 -8.52 1.25 -4.38
CA THR A 148 -8.69 0.92 -5.79
C THR A 148 -7.78 1.82 -6.62
N PRO A 149 -6.75 1.27 -7.30
CA PRO A 149 -5.86 2.05 -8.14
C PRO A 149 -6.59 2.69 -9.33
N GLU A 150 -6.33 3.97 -9.57
CA GLU A 150 -6.75 4.70 -10.78
C GLU A 150 -5.56 4.96 -11.71
N HIS A 151 -4.35 5.10 -11.15
CA HIS A 151 -3.13 5.34 -11.90
C HIS A 151 -1.91 4.88 -11.11
N MET A 152 -0.98 4.22 -11.78
CA MET A 152 0.24 3.71 -11.18
C MET A 152 1.44 4.02 -12.05
N THR A 153 2.50 4.54 -11.45
CA THR A 153 3.80 4.72 -12.10
C THR A 153 4.91 4.26 -11.18
N GLY A 154 5.95 3.69 -11.77
CA GLY A 154 7.15 3.32 -11.05
C GLY A 154 8.40 3.79 -11.75
N LYS A 155 9.47 3.95 -11.01
CA LYS A 155 10.77 4.36 -11.52
C LYS A 155 11.91 3.64 -10.82
N LEU A 156 12.99 3.47 -11.57
CA LEU A 156 14.30 3.13 -11.05
C LEU A 156 15.16 4.41 -11.02
N VAL A 157 15.51 4.85 -9.83
CA VAL A 157 16.42 5.99 -9.64
C VAL A 157 17.83 5.46 -9.48
N ASN A 158 18.73 5.98 -10.29
CA ASN A 158 20.17 5.83 -10.14
C ASN A 158 20.75 7.22 -9.88
N GLU A 159 21.43 7.38 -8.76
CA GLU A 159 22.02 8.66 -8.34
C GLU A 159 23.45 8.88 -8.86
N SER A 160 23.91 8.05 -9.77
CA SER A 160 25.22 8.24 -10.45
C SER A 160 25.18 9.33 -11.51
#